data_3db771728448984b3f42be4fb81276bc
#
_entry.id   3db771728448984b3f42be4fb81276bc
#
_cell.length_a   1.000
_cell.length_b   1.000
_cell.length_c   1.000
_cell.angle_alpha   90.00
_cell.angle_beta   90.00
_cell.angle_gamma   90.00
#
_symmetry.space_group_name_H-M   'P 1'
#
loop_
_entity.id
_entity.type
_entity.pdbx_description
1 polymer ?
#
loop_
_entity_poly.entity_id
_entity_poly.type
_entity_poly.pdbx_seq_one_letter_code
_entity_poly.pdbx_strand_id
1 'polypeptide(L)'
;HEQQEKIRIKKQLTNNINHELKTPVAAIQGYLETLLDNPGLGAEKRTAFLEKSCAQVARLRSLLADISTVTRMDEASQLIRKERVVLNDIVDEIRADMQLRPEGQRLRVNCDFPYPLEMEGSPSLLGSVFRNLADNAAAYSGGRDIFIRLLDNSPEQYTLQFADNGIGVEEEHLPHIFERFY
;
A
#
# COMPACT_ATOMS: atom_id res chain seq x y z
N HIS A 1 19.73 -21.04 -16.06
CA HIS A 1 19.15 -19.71 -16.35
C HIS A 1 18.18 -19.27 -15.26
N GLU A 2 17.17 -20.07 -14.92
CA GLU A 2 16.12 -19.71 -13.94
C GLU A 2 16.64 -19.43 -12.51
N GLN A 3 17.60 -20.22 -12.02
CA GLN A 3 18.21 -19.98 -10.70
C GLN A 3 19.04 -18.69 -10.66
N GLN A 4 19.76 -18.37 -11.71
CA GLN A 4 20.54 -17.13 -11.79
C GLN A 4 19.63 -15.89 -11.82
N GLU A 5 18.51 -15.97 -12.50
CA GLU A 5 17.50 -14.93 -12.55
C GLU A 5 16.86 -14.70 -11.17
N LYS A 6 16.49 -15.77 -10.46
CA LYS A 6 15.97 -15.70 -9.09
C LYS A 6 16.97 -15.05 -8.10
N ILE A 7 18.26 -15.40 -8.22
CA ILE A 7 19.33 -14.79 -7.39
C ILE A 7 19.48 -13.31 -7.72
N ARG A 8 19.43 -12.91 -8.97
CA ARG A 8 19.54 -11.54 -9.43
C ARG A 8 18.37 -10.70 -8.89
N ILE A 9 17.14 -11.19 -9.05
CA ILE A 9 15.92 -10.54 -8.54
C ILE A 9 15.99 -10.39 -7.01
N LYS A 10 16.42 -11.43 -6.29
CA LYS A 10 16.56 -11.37 -4.82
C LYS A 10 17.61 -10.35 -4.38
N LYS A 11 18.73 -10.23 -5.09
CA LYS A 11 19.79 -9.26 -4.81
C LYS A 11 19.33 -7.83 -5.11
N GLN A 12 18.62 -7.62 -6.19
CA GLN A 12 18.02 -6.34 -6.55
C GLN A 12 16.97 -5.90 -5.52
N LEU A 13 16.11 -6.83 -5.09
CA LEU A 13 15.14 -6.61 -4.02
C LEU A 13 15.82 -6.15 -2.71
N THR A 14 16.86 -6.86 -2.29
CA THR A 14 17.60 -6.51 -1.05
C THR A 14 18.23 -5.12 -1.14
N ASN A 15 18.80 -4.76 -2.28
CA ASN A 15 19.39 -3.44 -2.48
C ASN A 15 18.33 -2.32 -2.44
N ASN A 16 17.20 -2.52 -3.12
CA ASN A 16 16.11 -1.55 -3.13
C ASN A 16 15.51 -1.36 -1.73
N ILE A 17 15.29 -2.46 -1.00
CA ILE A 17 14.84 -2.42 0.40
C ILE A 17 15.79 -1.59 1.25
N ASN A 18 17.10 -1.83 1.16
CA ASN A 18 18.07 -1.09 1.94
C ASN A 18 18.04 0.42 1.64
N HIS A 19 17.85 0.80 0.38
CA HIS A 19 17.72 2.20 -0.01
C HIS A 19 16.43 2.83 0.54
N GLU A 20 15.29 2.12 0.37
CA GLU A 20 13.99 2.60 0.86
C GLU A 20 13.90 2.69 2.38
N LEU A 21 14.63 1.86 3.13
CA LEU A 21 14.72 1.95 4.58
C LEU A 21 15.66 3.07 5.04
N LYS A 22 16.76 3.33 4.33
CA LYS A 22 17.72 4.38 4.71
C LYS A 22 17.11 5.77 4.68
N THR A 23 16.29 6.08 3.69
CA THR A 23 15.69 7.41 3.50
C THR A 23 14.85 7.86 4.70
N PRO A 24 13.82 7.12 5.14
CA PRO A 24 13.03 7.51 6.31
C PRO A 24 13.86 7.53 7.61
N VAL A 25 14.81 6.59 7.77
CA VAL A 25 15.68 6.57 8.95
C VAL A 25 16.56 7.83 9.01
N ALA A 26 17.19 8.22 7.89
CA ALA A 26 17.99 9.44 7.84
C ALA A 26 17.16 10.70 8.08
N ALA A 27 15.93 10.75 7.56
CA ALA A 27 15.01 11.86 7.80
C ALA A 27 14.61 11.96 9.28
N ILE A 28 14.26 10.84 9.93
CA ILE A 28 13.94 10.80 11.37
C ILE A 28 15.15 11.30 12.17
N GLN A 29 16.33 10.76 11.88
CA GLN A 29 17.56 11.17 12.56
C GLN A 29 17.81 12.67 12.42
N GLY A 30 17.72 13.23 11.20
CA GLY A 30 17.94 14.65 10.98
C GLY A 30 16.91 15.54 11.71
N TYR A 31 15.64 15.13 11.79
CA TYR A 31 14.63 15.87 12.57
C TYR A 31 14.93 15.84 14.07
N LEU A 32 15.34 14.68 14.59
CA LEU A 32 15.68 14.53 16.02
C LEU A 32 16.97 15.30 16.38
N GLU A 33 18.01 15.24 15.56
CA GLU A 33 19.23 16.02 15.72
C GLU A 33 18.94 17.52 15.71
N THR A 34 18.10 17.99 14.77
CA THR A 34 17.67 19.38 14.74
C THR A 34 16.97 19.82 16.03
N LEU A 35 16.13 18.95 16.62
CA LEU A 35 15.45 19.23 17.88
C LEU A 35 16.43 19.26 19.08
N LEU A 36 17.44 18.40 19.08
CA LEU A 36 18.45 18.32 20.15
C LEU A 36 19.40 19.52 20.10
N ASP A 37 19.85 19.90 18.89
CA ASP A 37 20.80 20.96 18.70
C ASP A 37 20.20 22.37 18.88
N ASN A 38 18.87 22.48 18.83
CA ASN A 38 18.16 23.75 18.95
C ASN A 38 17.13 23.74 20.11
N PRO A 39 17.57 23.72 21.36
CA PRO A 39 16.66 23.71 22.52
C PRO A 39 15.75 24.93 22.61
N GLY A 40 16.14 26.06 22.00
CA GLY A 40 15.36 27.31 21.91
C GLY A 40 14.34 27.33 20.78
N LEU A 41 14.14 26.24 20.05
CA LEU A 41 13.17 26.18 18.96
C LEU A 41 11.74 26.38 19.47
N GLY A 42 10.97 27.28 18.83
CA GLY A 42 9.58 27.55 19.22
C GLY A 42 8.71 26.29 19.18
N ALA A 43 7.68 26.24 20.03
CA ALA A 43 6.82 25.06 20.21
C ALA A 43 6.20 24.53 18.90
N GLU A 44 5.74 25.44 18.04
CA GLU A 44 5.14 25.09 16.75
C GLU A 44 6.12 24.32 15.84
N LYS A 45 7.37 24.81 15.72
CA LYS A 45 8.41 24.15 14.93
C LYS A 45 8.82 22.80 15.53
N ARG A 46 8.88 22.72 16.87
CA ARG A 46 9.15 21.44 17.56
C ARG A 46 8.08 20.41 17.24
N THR A 47 6.81 20.79 17.35
CA THR A 47 5.67 19.94 17.02
C THR A 47 5.74 19.48 15.56
N ALA A 48 6.02 20.39 14.62
CA ALA A 48 6.14 20.05 13.21
C ALA A 48 7.25 19.02 12.92
N PHE A 49 8.42 19.11 13.58
CA PHE A 49 9.49 18.13 13.42
C PHE A 49 9.11 16.77 14.04
N LEU A 50 8.42 16.74 15.16
CA LEU A 50 7.91 15.50 15.76
C LEU A 50 6.87 14.84 14.86
N GLU A 51 5.91 15.59 14.31
CA GLU A 51 4.91 15.09 13.37
C GLU A 51 5.55 14.51 12.11
N LYS A 52 6.55 15.19 11.54
CA LYS A 52 7.33 14.68 10.41
C LYS A 52 8.06 13.38 10.76
N SER A 53 8.64 13.28 11.96
CA SER A 53 9.29 12.06 12.43
C SER A 53 8.27 10.91 12.57
N CYS A 54 7.10 11.17 13.14
CA CYS A 54 6.03 10.18 13.25
C CYS A 54 5.54 9.71 11.87
N ALA A 55 5.40 10.61 10.90
CA ALA A 55 5.04 10.25 9.53
C ALA A 55 6.08 9.32 8.87
N GLN A 56 7.39 9.57 9.09
CA GLN A 56 8.44 8.67 8.58
C GLN A 56 8.44 7.32 9.29
N VAL A 57 8.15 7.26 10.58
CA VAL A 57 7.99 5.98 11.31
C VAL A 57 6.80 5.18 10.76
N ALA A 58 5.67 5.84 10.47
CA ALA A 58 4.51 5.20 9.85
C ALA A 58 4.87 4.61 8.47
N ARG A 59 5.60 5.38 7.64
CA ARG A 59 6.11 4.89 6.35
C ARG A 59 7.02 3.67 6.51
N LEU A 60 7.95 3.71 7.48
CA LEU A 60 8.86 2.60 7.77
C LEU A 60 8.10 1.32 8.16
N ARG A 61 7.03 1.45 8.97
CA ARG A 61 6.15 0.33 9.34
C ARG A 61 5.47 -0.28 8.12
N SER A 62 4.97 0.54 7.20
CA SER A 62 4.36 0.07 5.95
C SER A 62 5.35 -0.72 5.12
N LEU A 63 6.56 -0.18 4.89
CA LEU A 63 7.63 -0.87 4.15
C LEU A 63 8.00 -2.23 4.77
N LEU A 64 8.08 -2.31 6.10
CA LEU A 64 8.38 -3.57 6.80
C LEU A 64 7.23 -4.59 6.64
N ALA A 65 5.99 -4.15 6.64
CA ALA A 65 4.83 -5.02 6.40
C ALA A 65 4.84 -5.57 4.97
N ASP A 66 5.17 -4.74 3.99
CA ASP A 66 5.28 -5.13 2.57
C ASP A 66 6.41 -6.15 2.36
N ILE A 67 7.60 -5.89 2.95
CA ILE A 67 8.73 -6.83 2.93
C ILE A 67 8.33 -8.18 3.54
N SER A 68 7.67 -8.17 4.70
CA SER A 68 7.20 -9.38 5.37
C SER A 68 6.20 -10.17 4.53
N THR A 69 5.35 -9.48 3.78
CA THR A 69 4.38 -10.09 2.87
C THR A 69 5.09 -10.75 1.69
N VAL A 70 6.03 -10.04 1.05
CA VAL A 70 6.83 -10.57 -0.06
C VAL A 70 7.65 -11.79 0.37
N THR A 71 8.32 -11.71 1.54
CA THR A 71 9.13 -12.82 2.06
C THR A 71 8.27 -14.05 2.34
N ARG A 72 7.08 -13.87 2.93
CA ARG A 72 6.13 -14.97 3.14
C ARG A 72 5.62 -15.57 1.85
N MET A 73 5.42 -14.79 0.81
CA MET A 73 5.01 -15.31 -0.51
C MET A 73 6.11 -16.15 -1.17
N ASP A 74 7.38 -15.73 -1.03
CA ASP A 74 8.52 -16.47 -1.58
C ASP A 74 8.77 -17.80 -0.84
N GLU A 75 8.59 -17.82 0.49
CA GLU A 75 8.82 -19.01 1.33
C GLU A 75 7.61 -19.94 1.39
N ALA A 76 6.41 -19.43 1.22
CA ALA A 76 5.16 -20.10 1.53
C ALA A 76 4.22 -20.26 0.33
N SER A 77 4.71 -20.30 -0.89
CA SER A 77 3.84 -20.62 -2.05
C SER A 77 3.07 -21.95 -1.87
N GLN A 78 3.55 -22.83 -0.99
CA GLN A 78 2.91 -24.10 -0.60
C GLN A 78 2.09 -24.04 0.71
N LEU A 79 2.15 -22.93 1.49
CA LEU A 79 1.52 -22.81 2.81
C LEU A 79 0.45 -21.72 2.89
N ILE A 80 0.15 -21.03 1.78
CA ILE A 80 -0.93 -20.04 1.75
C ILE A 80 -2.25 -20.79 1.94
N ARG A 81 -2.86 -20.65 3.10
CA ARG A 81 -4.21 -21.16 3.35
C ARG A 81 -5.18 -20.45 2.43
N LYS A 82 -5.75 -21.20 1.50
CA LYS A 82 -6.88 -20.76 0.70
C LYS A 82 -8.16 -21.13 1.45
N GLU A 83 -9.06 -20.19 1.56
CA GLU A 83 -10.39 -20.37 2.10
C GLU A 83 -11.41 -19.62 1.26
N ARG A 84 -12.66 -19.86 1.50
CA ARG A 84 -13.76 -19.14 0.82
C ARG A 84 -13.75 -17.70 1.29
N VAL A 85 -13.58 -16.78 0.38
CA VAL A 85 -13.53 -15.33 0.63
C VAL A 85 -14.69 -14.68 -0.11
N VAL A 86 -15.42 -13.83 0.59
CA VAL A 86 -16.44 -12.94 0.03
C VAL A 86 -15.78 -11.59 -0.20
N LEU A 87 -15.60 -11.17 -1.45
CA LEU A 87 -14.90 -9.93 -1.79
C LEU A 87 -15.64 -8.69 -1.27
N ASN A 88 -16.97 -8.77 -1.13
CA ASN A 88 -17.77 -7.71 -0.55
C ASN A 88 -17.35 -7.36 0.87
N ASP A 89 -17.00 -8.36 1.70
CA ASP A 89 -16.56 -8.15 3.07
C ASP A 89 -15.24 -7.37 3.11
N ILE A 90 -14.31 -7.69 2.20
CA ILE A 90 -13.05 -6.93 2.05
C ILE A 90 -13.33 -5.47 1.67
N VAL A 91 -14.25 -5.24 0.73
CA VAL A 91 -14.65 -3.88 0.33
C VAL A 91 -15.26 -3.12 1.49
N ASP A 92 -16.09 -3.77 2.30
CA ASP A 92 -16.74 -3.15 3.47
C ASP A 92 -15.71 -2.79 4.56
N GLU A 93 -14.70 -3.63 4.78
CA GLU A 93 -13.56 -3.30 5.65
C GLU A 93 -12.80 -2.06 5.14
N ILE A 94 -12.47 -2.00 3.86
CA ILE A 94 -11.81 -0.84 3.26
C ILE A 94 -12.67 0.42 3.38
N ARG A 95 -13.97 0.31 3.16
CA ARG A 95 -14.91 1.42 3.33
C ARG A 95 -14.91 1.95 4.77
N ALA A 96 -14.93 1.07 5.75
CA ALA A 96 -14.85 1.43 7.16
C ALA A 96 -13.51 2.13 7.50
N ASP A 97 -12.39 1.57 7.05
CA ASP A 97 -11.07 2.15 7.24
C ASP A 97 -10.95 3.56 6.64
N MET A 98 -11.48 3.77 5.43
CA MET A 98 -11.46 5.08 4.77
C MET A 98 -12.27 6.13 5.53
N GLN A 99 -13.36 5.76 6.20
CA GLN A 99 -14.15 6.69 7.01
C GLN A 99 -13.43 7.14 8.29
N LEU A 100 -12.53 6.33 8.82
CA LEU A 100 -11.75 6.64 10.03
C LEU A 100 -10.55 7.56 9.76
N ARG A 101 -10.20 7.80 8.51
CA ARG A 101 -9.06 8.65 8.14
C ARG A 101 -9.34 10.13 8.39
N PRO A 102 -8.28 10.96 8.51
CA PRO A 102 -8.41 12.42 8.51
C PRO A 102 -9.18 12.90 7.26
N GLU A 103 -9.92 13.98 7.39
CA GLU A 103 -10.84 14.46 6.34
C GLU A 103 -10.19 14.61 4.96
N GLY A 104 -8.95 15.09 4.89
CA GLY A 104 -8.18 15.23 3.64
C GLY A 104 -7.74 13.92 2.97
N GLN A 105 -7.88 12.78 3.66
CA GLN A 105 -7.52 11.45 3.18
C GLN A 105 -8.71 10.51 3.08
N ARG A 106 -9.93 11.01 3.34
CA ARG A 106 -11.14 10.21 3.23
C ARG A 106 -11.57 10.09 1.78
N LEU A 107 -11.76 8.84 1.33
CA LEU A 107 -12.35 8.54 0.05
C LEU A 107 -13.67 7.80 0.23
N ARG A 108 -14.61 8.09 -0.62
CA ARG A 108 -15.86 7.31 -0.72
C ARG A 108 -15.59 6.07 -1.56
N VAL A 109 -15.86 4.91 -0.99
CA VAL A 109 -15.69 3.63 -1.68
C VAL A 109 -17.04 3.20 -2.25
N ASN A 110 -17.16 3.30 -3.57
CA ASN A 110 -18.33 2.89 -4.34
C ASN A 110 -18.06 1.49 -4.90
N CYS A 111 -18.88 0.52 -4.53
CA CYS A 111 -18.78 -0.84 -5.01
C CYS A 111 -20.04 -1.19 -5.80
N ASP A 112 -19.84 -1.69 -7.00
CA ASP A 112 -20.92 -2.11 -7.92
C ASP A 112 -20.74 -3.59 -8.24
N PHE A 113 -21.03 -4.43 -7.23
CA PHE A 113 -21.11 -5.87 -7.40
C PHE A 113 -22.59 -6.26 -7.45
N PRO A 114 -23.05 -6.93 -8.51
CA PRO A 114 -24.47 -7.29 -8.70
C PRO A 114 -24.94 -8.36 -7.69
N TYR A 115 -24.02 -9.07 -7.07
CA TYR A 115 -24.24 -10.12 -6.04
C TYR A 115 -22.95 -10.29 -5.24
N PRO A 116 -22.98 -11.00 -4.09
CA PRO A 116 -21.76 -11.35 -3.36
C PRO A 116 -20.79 -12.15 -4.23
N LEU A 117 -19.57 -11.65 -4.40
CA LEU A 117 -18.52 -12.34 -5.16
C LEU A 117 -17.71 -13.22 -4.23
N GLU A 118 -17.72 -14.52 -4.50
CA GLU A 118 -17.03 -15.53 -3.70
C GLU A 118 -15.93 -16.20 -4.51
N MET A 119 -14.77 -16.36 -3.88
CA MET A 119 -13.64 -17.06 -4.48
C MET A 119 -12.83 -17.83 -3.43
N GLU A 120 -12.05 -18.78 -3.87
CA GLU A 120 -11.03 -19.40 -3.04
C GLU A 120 -9.74 -18.57 -3.08
N GLY A 121 -9.29 -18.11 -1.92
CA GLY A 121 -8.10 -17.29 -1.82
C GLY A 121 -7.64 -17.08 -0.38
N SER A 122 -6.59 -16.28 -0.21
CA SER A 122 -6.16 -15.83 1.11
C SER A 122 -6.79 -14.48 1.43
N PRO A 123 -7.64 -14.36 2.47
CA PRO A 123 -8.27 -13.10 2.85
C PRO A 123 -7.24 -12.01 3.11
N SER A 124 -6.14 -12.36 3.77
CA SER A 124 -5.08 -11.40 4.11
C SER A 124 -4.37 -10.84 2.86
N LEU A 125 -4.11 -11.68 1.86
CA LEU A 125 -3.46 -11.23 0.62
C LEU A 125 -4.41 -10.42 -0.25
N LEU A 126 -5.66 -10.88 -0.39
CA LEU A 126 -6.68 -10.13 -1.12
C LEU A 126 -6.95 -8.79 -0.44
N GLY A 127 -7.11 -8.77 0.88
CA GLY A 127 -7.26 -7.55 1.65
C GLY A 127 -6.08 -6.59 1.47
N SER A 128 -4.84 -7.12 1.41
CA SER A 128 -3.65 -6.29 1.13
C SER A 128 -3.68 -5.66 -0.25
N VAL A 129 -4.12 -6.38 -1.29
CA VAL A 129 -4.27 -5.82 -2.66
C VAL A 129 -5.24 -4.65 -2.66
N PHE A 130 -6.45 -4.86 -2.13
CA PHE A 130 -7.48 -3.81 -2.09
C PHE A 130 -7.04 -2.61 -1.23
N ARG A 131 -6.41 -2.87 -0.08
CA ARG A 131 -5.88 -1.82 0.81
C ARG A 131 -4.81 -1.00 0.12
N ASN A 132 -3.82 -1.62 -0.52
CA ASN A 132 -2.77 -0.92 -1.24
C ASN A 132 -3.32 -0.02 -2.35
N LEU A 133 -4.30 -0.50 -3.12
CA LEU A 133 -4.96 0.31 -4.16
C LEU A 133 -5.71 1.50 -3.55
N ALA A 134 -6.41 1.29 -2.44
CA ALA A 134 -7.13 2.35 -1.74
C ALA A 134 -6.19 3.36 -1.08
N ASP A 135 -5.06 2.91 -0.51
CA ASP A 135 -4.02 3.76 0.06
C ASP A 135 -3.35 4.63 -0.99
N ASN A 136 -3.05 4.06 -2.16
CA ASN A 136 -2.50 4.81 -3.29
C ASN A 136 -3.49 5.88 -3.77
N ALA A 137 -4.76 5.54 -3.92
CA ALA A 137 -5.78 6.52 -4.26
C ALA A 137 -5.86 7.65 -3.22
N ALA A 138 -5.84 7.33 -1.92
CA ALA A 138 -5.90 8.32 -0.84
C ALA A 138 -4.66 9.22 -0.77
N ALA A 139 -3.49 8.68 -1.11
CA ALA A 139 -2.22 9.40 -1.02
C ALA A 139 -1.93 10.27 -2.25
N TYR A 140 -2.29 9.80 -3.45
CA TYR A 140 -1.78 10.37 -4.69
C TYR A 140 -2.84 10.86 -5.65
N SER A 141 -4.09 10.38 -5.59
CA SER A 141 -5.07 10.73 -6.62
C SER A 141 -5.57 12.16 -6.55
N GLY A 142 -5.62 12.76 -5.36
CA GLY A 142 -6.29 14.04 -5.13
C GLY A 142 -7.81 13.98 -5.35
N GLY A 143 -8.34 12.82 -5.74
CA GLY A 143 -9.77 12.56 -5.91
C GLY A 143 -10.49 12.35 -4.58
N ARG A 144 -11.79 12.06 -4.66
CA ARG A 144 -12.64 11.79 -3.48
C ARG A 144 -13.37 10.47 -3.52
N ASP A 145 -13.32 9.79 -4.64
CA ASP A 145 -14.08 8.56 -4.88
C ASP A 145 -13.18 7.45 -5.42
N ILE A 146 -13.43 6.24 -4.91
CA ILE A 146 -12.94 4.99 -5.47
C ILE A 146 -14.15 4.24 -6.01
N PHE A 147 -13.99 3.62 -7.17
CA PHE A 147 -15.00 2.77 -7.83
C PHE A 147 -14.43 1.37 -8.01
N ILE A 148 -15.13 0.38 -7.46
CA ILE A 148 -14.79 -1.04 -7.60
C ILE A 148 -15.94 -1.69 -8.35
N ARG A 149 -15.69 -2.22 -9.56
CA ARG A 149 -16.70 -2.78 -10.44
C ARG A 149 -16.31 -4.16 -10.91
N LEU A 150 -17.30 -5.02 -11.07
CA LEU A 150 -17.14 -6.28 -11.77
C LEU A 150 -17.28 -6.01 -13.27
N LEU A 151 -16.20 -6.25 -14.04
CA LEU A 151 -16.20 -6.10 -15.50
C LEU A 151 -16.57 -7.39 -16.21
N ASP A 152 -16.09 -8.52 -15.71
CA ASP A 152 -16.35 -9.83 -16.28
C ASP A 152 -16.46 -10.90 -15.19
N ASN A 153 -17.35 -11.84 -15.41
CA ASN A 153 -17.58 -13.00 -14.58
C ASN A 153 -17.62 -14.24 -15.46
N SER A 154 -16.45 -14.84 -15.66
CA SER A 154 -16.35 -16.14 -16.29
C SER A 154 -16.31 -17.28 -15.26
N PRO A 155 -16.56 -18.55 -15.64
CA PRO A 155 -16.53 -19.67 -14.69
C PRO A 155 -15.21 -19.83 -13.93
N GLU A 156 -14.11 -19.28 -14.46
CA GLU A 156 -12.76 -19.48 -13.93
C GLU A 156 -12.15 -18.22 -13.31
N GLN A 157 -12.73 -17.03 -13.57
CA GLN A 157 -12.15 -15.77 -13.11
C GLN A 157 -13.16 -14.64 -12.97
N TYR A 158 -12.88 -13.72 -12.03
CA TYR A 158 -13.47 -12.39 -11.97
C TYR A 158 -12.48 -11.36 -12.51
N THR A 159 -12.95 -10.46 -13.35
CA THR A 159 -12.20 -9.26 -13.74
C THR A 159 -12.81 -8.06 -13.02
N LEU A 160 -12.03 -7.46 -12.12
CA LEU A 160 -12.43 -6.29 -11.37
C LEU A 160 -11.72 -5.05 -11.89
N GLN A 161 -12.46 -3.96 -12.00
CA GLN A 161 -11.91 -2.63 -12.19
C GLN A 161 -11.82 -1.93 -10.84
N PHE A 162 -10.65 -1.38 -10.55
CA PHE A 162 -10.42 -0.47 -9.44
C PHE A 162 -10.01 0.89 -10.02
N ALA A 163 -10.80 1.92 -9.79
CA ALA A 163 -10.57 3.25 -10.35
C ALA A 163 -10.80 4.33 -9.29
N ASP A 164 -10.07 5.42 -9.37
CA ASP A 164 -10.31 6.65 -8.63
C ASP A 164 -10.70 7.79 -9.60
N ASN A 165 -11.21 8.90 -9.06
CA ASN A 165 -11.55 10.08 -9.83
C ASN A 165 -10.52 11.21 -9.65
N GLY A 166 -9.28 10.85 -9.45
CA GLY A 166 -8.17 11.78 -9.24
C GLY A 166 -7.49 12.25 -10.51
N ILE A 167 -6.25 12.75 -10.33
CA ILE A 167 -5.45 13.34 -11.41
C ILE A 167 -4.88 12.32 -12.40
N GLY A 168 -4.96 11.02 -12.07
CA GLY A 168 -4.36 9.95 -12.86
C GLY A 168 -2.85 9.82 -12.66
N VAL A 169 -2.23 9.01 -13.52
CA VAL A 169 -0.79 8.73 -13.53
C VAL A 169 -0.20 9.26 -14.84
N GLU A 170 0.91 10.00 -14.76
CA GLU A 170 1.61 10.49 -15.93
C GLU A 170 2.13 9.34 -16.80
N GLU A 171 2.15 9.54 -18.12
CA GLU A 171 2.50 8.46 -19.08
C GLU A 171 3.90 7.87 -18.84
N GLU A 172 4.85 8.70 -18.37
CA GLU A 172 6.22 8.26 -18.08
C GLU A 172 6.29 7.27 -16.91
N HIS A 173 5.34 7.29 -15.99
CA HIS A 173 5.29 6.40 -14.82
C HIS A 173 4.56 5.08 -15.11
N LEU A 174 3.68 5.05 -16.13
CA LEU A 174 2.87 3.86 -16.44
C LEU A 174 3.65 2.57 -16.63
N PRO A 175 4.82 2.55 -17.30
CA PRO A 175 5.61 1.31 -17.45
C PRO A 175 6.14 0.76 -16.13
N HIS A 176 6.24 1.61 -15.10
CA HIS A 176 6.93 1.31 -13.85
C HIS A 176 6.01 1.09 -12.65
N ILE A 177 4.70 1.37 -12.76
CA ILE A 177 3.74 1.29 -11.63
C ILE A 177 3.64 -0.08 -10.97
N PHE A 178 4.07 -1.15 -11.65
CA PHE A 178 4.15 -2.50 -11.11
C PHE A 178 5.56 -2.92 -10.71
N GLU A 179 6.54 -2.03 -10.87
CA GLU A 179 7.88 -2.29 -10.37
C GLU A 179 7.89 -2.18 -8.83
N ARG A 180 8.64 -3.08 -8.21
CA ARG A 180 8.76 -3.07 -6.75
C ARG A 180 9.53 -1.83 -6.30
N PHE A 181 8.96 -1.07 -5.36
CA PHE A 181 9.60 0.14 -4.80
C PHE A 181 9.76 1.30 -5.80
N TYR A 182 8.87 1.39 -6.75
CA TYR A 182 8.78 2.56 -7.64
C TYR A 182 7.95 3.68 -7.00
#